data_3cd85d97042590504c2adfb3dbb5d639
#
_entry.id   3cd85d97042590504c2adfb3dbb5d639
#
_cell.length_a   1.000
_cell.length_b   1.000
_cell.length_c   1.000
_cell.angle_alpha   90.00
_cell.angle_beta   90.00
_cell.angle_gamma   90.00
#
_symmetry.space_group_name_H-M   'P 1'
#
loop_
_entity.id
_entity.type
_entity.pdbx_description
1 polymer ?
#
loop_
_entity_poly.entity_id
_entity_poly.type
_entity_poly.pdbx_seq_one_letter_code
_entity_poly.pdbx_strand_id
1 'polypeptide(L)'
;MDFKSNTTQMRLLKGLLILGCAFVILFVILVCPVYNSIRKKQAIEAFRVTHATLLQANKMYSLVTDEDMGKYNTGMPINQFAETYFTPYLDINTYCKLGSQTGCWKSPQYKDLKNKGQYNKSLYSIVLANKSVIGFHKNKEGLMTIIMDINGSVGVNKLGRDVFVFYVYNNENPPKICDEKIYKEFHIQNGLHLGGYDKCGIPHDVYDYKDLISKDFYESCNKKAVTDEFGVGSGAACAALLNKSDWMMDKNYPW
;
A
#
# COMPACT_ATOMS: atom_id res chain seq x y z
N MET A 1 -38.75 38.94 -44.43
CA MET A 1 -38.68 38.07 -43.29
C MET A 1 -37.22 37.71 -43.03
N ASP A 2 -36.75 38.03 -41.80
CA ASP A 2 -35.36 38.31 -41.46
C ASP A 2 -34.40 37.10 -41.42
N PHE A 3 -33.65 36.92 -42.48
CA PHE A 3 -32.52 35.98 -42.49
C PHE A 3 -31.28 36.49 -41.68
N LYS A 4 -31.21 37.82 -41.42
CA LYS A 4 -30.13 38.47 -40.68
C LYS A 4 -30.17 38.22 -39.15
N SER A 5 -31.34 38.05 -38.56
CA SER A 5 -31.50 37.78 -37.11
C SER A 5 -30.92 36.44 -36.70
N ASN A 6 -31.07 35.42 -37.54
CA ASN A 6 -30.64 34.05 -37.21
C ASN A 6 -29.09 33.86 -37.19
N THR A 7 -28.37 34.62 -38.01
CA THR A 7 -26.89 34.55 -38.07
C THR A 7 -26.23 35.23 -36.87
N THR A 8 -26.83 36.28 -36.33
CA THR A 8 -26.31 37.00 -35.16
C THR A 8 -26.56 36.18 -33.89
N GLN A 9 -27.72 35.56 -33.74
CA GLN A 9 -28.02 34.64 -32.63
C GLN A 9 -27.10 33.40 -32.65
N MET A 10 -26.81 32.83 -33.81
CA MET A 10 -25.92 31.69 -33.96
C MET A 10 -24.46 32.03 -33.61
N ARG A 11 -24.01 33.27 -33.91
CA ARG A 11 -22.67 33.77 -33.53
C ARG A 11 -22.56 33.99 -32.02
N LEU A 12 -23.59 34.56 -31.39
CA LEU A 12 -23.67 34.70 -29.92
C LEU A 12 -23.66 33.38 -29.20
N LEU A 13 -24.44 32.38 -29.68
CA LEU A 13 -24.47 31.03 -29.10
C LEU A 13 -23.11 30.33 -29.19
N LYS A 14 -22.42 30.43 -30.33
CA LYS A 14 -21.06 29.91 -30.52
C LYS A 14 -20.06 30.60 -29.58
N GLY A 15 -20.15 31.91 -29.41
CA GLY A 15 -19.31 32.66 -28.49
C GLY A 15 -19.49 32.24 -27.03
N LEU A 16 -20.74 32.08 -26.57
CA LEU A 16 -21.07 31.58 -25.24
C LEU A 16 -20.57 30.16 -25.01
N LEU A 17 -20.67 29.30 -26.02
CA LEU A 17 -20.18 27.92 -25.93
C LEU A 17 -18.66 27.86 -25.80
N ILE A 18 -17.93 28.67 -26.56
CA ILE A 18 -16.46 28.79 -26.50
C ILE A 18 -16.03 29.34 -25.13
N LEU A 19 -16.71 30.35 -24.61
CA LEU A 19 -16.43 30.90 -23.27
C LEU A 19 -16.68 29.87 -22.17
N GLY A 20 -17.78 29.12 -22.26
CA GLY A 20 -18.11 28.04 -21.33
C GLY A 20 -17.04 26.91 -21.33
N CYS A 21 -16.62 26.48 -22.52
CA CYS A 21 -15.54 25.47 -22.64
C CYS A 21 -14.20 25.99 -22.07
N ALA A 22 -13.84 27.26 -22.36
CA ALA A 22 -12.63 27.88 -21.84
C ALA A 22 -12.64 27.94 -20.30
N PHE A 23 -13.80 28.30 -19.71
CA PHE A 23 -13.98 28.33 -18.25
C PHE A 23 -13.84 26.94 -17.60
N VAL A 24 -14.44 25.91 -18.21
CA VAL A 24 -14.32 24.53 -17.74
C VAL A 24 -12.86 24.04 -17.81
N ILE A 25 -12.17 24.34 -18.92
CA ILE A 25 -10.75 23.97 -19.08
C ILE A 25 -9.90 24.67 -18.02
N LEU A 26 -10.10 25.95 -17.79
CA LEU A 26 -9.38 26.74 -16.79
C LEU A 26 -9.66 26.19 -15.38
N PHE A 27 -10.90 25.86 -15.07
CA PHE A 27 -11.31 25.25 -13.80
C PHE A 27 -10.61 23.90 -13.59
N VAL A 28 -10.57 23.03 -14.59
CA VAL A 28 -9.87 21.73 -14.52
C VAL A 28 -8.38 21.93 -14.29
N ILE A 29 -7.73 22.85 -15.01
CA ILE A 29 -6.29 23.13 -14.88
C ILE A 29 -5.94 23.63 -13.47
N LEU A 30 -6.78 24.47 -12.87
CA LEU A 30 -6.52 25.04 -11.55
C LEU A 30 -6.91 24.12 -10.39
N VAL A 31 -8.04 23.43 -10.49
CA VAL A 31 -8.61 22.65 -9.37
C VAL A 31 -8.02 21.26 -9.28
N CYS A 32 -7.78 20.58 -10.41
CA CYS A 32 -7.25 19.22 -10.39
C CYS A 32 -5.89 19.08 -9.69
N PRO A 33 -4.88 19.95 -9.91
CA PRO A 33 -3.60 19.84 -9.21
C PRO A 33 -3.73 20.04 -7.69
N VAL A 34 -4.55 21.02 -7.29
CA VAL A 34 -4.82 21.31 -5.86
C VAL A 34 -5.49 20.10 -5.19
N TYR A 35 -6.52 19.56 -5.82
CA TYR A 35 -7.24 18.38 -5.34
C TYR A 35 -6.31 17.17 -5.19
N ASN A 36 -5.48 16.90 -6.21
CA ASN A 36 -4.50 15.81 -6.15
C ASN A 36 -3.46 16.01 -5.04
N SER A 37 -3.00 17.24 -4.82
CA SER A 37 -2.07 17.58 -3.75
C SER A 37 -2.69 17.30 -2.37
N ILE A 38 -3.94 17.70 -2.17
CA ILE A 38 -4.68 17.45 -0.92
C ILE A 38 -4.82 15.94 -0.70
N ARG A 39 -5.23 15.18 -1.72
CA ARG A 39 -5.38 13.73 -1.60
C ARG A 39 -4.08 13.01 -1.26
N LYS A 40 -2.96 13.43 -1.84
CA LYS A 40 -1.63 12.90 -1.50
C LYS A 40 -1.30 13.13 -0.03
N LYS A 41 -1.49 14.33 0.47
CA LYS A 41 -1.24 14.66 1.89
C LYS A 41 -2.13 13.84 2.81
N GLN A 42 -3.42 13.71 2.50
CA GLN A 42 -4.35 12.89 3.28
C GLN A 42 -3.96 11.41 3.30
N ALA A 43 -3.53 10.86 2.16
CA ALA A 43 -3.07 9.47 2.08
C ALA A 43 -1.79 9.25 2.90
N ILE A 44 -0.82 10.16 2.82
CA ILE A 44 0.41 10.09 3.63
C ILE A 44 0.08 10.15 5.13
N GLU A 45 -0.79 11.05 5.54
CA GLU A 45 -1.15 11.18 6.95
C GLU A 45 -1.90 9.96 7.47
N ALA A 46 -2.88 9.45 6.71
CA ALA A 46 -3.58 8.22 7.05
C ALA A 46 -2.62 7.02 7.12
N PHE A 47 -1.65 6.94 6.22
CA PHE A 47 -0.61 5.91 6.25
C PHE A 47 0.26 6.04 7.51
N ARG A 48 0.75 7.23 7.84
CA ARG A 48 1.56 7.47 9.04
C ARG A 48 0.84 7.08 10.33
N VAL A 49 -0.43 7.46 10.45
CA VAL A 49 -1.26 7.10 11.61
C VAL A 49 -1.40 5.59 11.73
N THR A 50 -1.74 4.91 10.65
CA THR A 50 -1.94 3.45 10.70
C THR A 50 -0.61 2.70 10.86
N HIS A 51 0.49 3.18 10.27
CA HIS A 51 1.83 2.66 10.52
C HIS A 51 2.21 2.80 12.00
N ALA A 52 2.00 3.97 12.59
CA ALA A 52 2.26 4.18 14.02
C ALA A 52 1.44 3.21 14.89
N THR A 53 0.18 2.94 14.51
CA THR A 53 -0.69 1.97 15.19
C THR A 53 -0.11 0.56 15.14
N LEU A 54 0.40 0.12 13.98
CA LEU A 54 1.06 -1.19 13.85
C LEU A 54 2.35 -1.28 14.65
N LEU A 55 3.18 -0.23 14.64
CA LEU A 55 4.40 -0.17 15.45
C LEU A 55 4.07 -0.20 16.95
N GLN A 56 3.02 0.50 17.37
CA GLN A 56 2.58 0.49 18.75
C GLN A 56 2.10 -0.92 19.17
N ALA A 57 1.33 -1.61 18.33
CA ALA A 57 0.90 -2.99 18.60
C ALA A 57 2.10 -3.92 18.77
N ASN A 58 3.10 -3.83 17.87
CA ASN A 58 4.35 -4.59 17.98
C ASN A 58 5.09 -4.30 19.29
N LYS A 59 5.23 -3.02 19.64
CA LYS A 59 5.90 -2.61 20.89
C LYS A 59 5.16 -3.09 22.13
N MET A 60 3.83 -3.01 22.12
CA MET A 60 3.00 -3.50 23.24
C MET A 60 3.12 -5.01 23.42
N TYR A 61 3.13 -5.78 22.31
CA TYR A 61 3.41 -7.21 22.36
C TYR A 61 4.74 -7.49 23.07
N SER A 62 5.83 -6.86 22.61
CA SER A 62 7.15 -7.06 23.19
C SER A 62 7.24 -6.68 24.67
N LEU A 63 6.54 -5.61 25.08
CA LEU A 63 6.50 -5.18 26.49
C LEU A 63 5.72 -6.14 27.40
N VAL A 64 4.68 -6.77 26.88
CA VAL A 64 3.81 -7.67 27.66
C VAL A 64 4.40 -9.07 27.76
N THR A 65 5.05 -9.56 26.70
CA THR A 65 5.54 -10.93 26.60
C THR A 65 7.03 -11.09 26.84
N ASP A 66 7.80 -9.98 26.81
CA ASP A 66 9.26 -9.94 26.77
C ASP A 66 9.84 -10.71 25.56
N GLU A 67 9.04 -10.81 24.49
CA GLU A 67 9.40 -11.48 23.24
C GLU A 67 9.41 -10.51 22.06
N ASP A 68 10.19 -10.86 21.04
CA ASP A 68 10.20 -10.12 19.76
C ASP A 68 9.25 -10.80 18.77
N MET A 69 8.33 -10.02 18.19
CA MET A 69 7.43 -10.49 17.14
C MET A 69 8.19 -11.12 15.95
N GLY A 70 9.38 -10.62 15.64
CA GLY A 70 10.23 -11.18 14.58
C GLY A 70 10.66 -12.62 14.82
N LYS A 71 10.54 -13.14 16.05
CA LYS A 71 10.83 -14.54 16.40
C LYS A 71 9.67 -15.51 16.16
N TYR A 72 8.67 -15.09 15.41
CA TYR A 72 7.50 -15.92 15.15
C TYR A 72 7.86 -17.27 14.51
N ASN A 73 7.09 -18.30 14.86
CA ASN A 73 7.21 -19.60 14.21
C ASN A 73 6.66 -19.54 12.78
N THR A 74 7.51 -19.78 11.78
CA THR A 74 7.12 -19.78 10.35
C THR A 74 6.06 -20.82 10.01
N GLY A 75 5.93 -21.89 10.82
CA GLY A 75 4.84 -22.88 10.72
C GLY A 75 3.49 -22.41 11.25
N MET A 76 3.44 -21.33 12.02
CA MET A 76 2.22 -20.82 12.64
C MET A 76 1.16 -20.49 11.60
N PRO A 77 -0.12 -20.87 11.79
CA PRO A 77 -1.24 -20.42 10.95
C PRO A 77 -1.39 -18.90 10.97
N ILE A 78 -1.79 -18.31 9.83
CA ILE A 78 -1.87 -16.85 9.65
C ILE A 78 -2.84 -16.16 10.61
N ASN A 79 -3.98 -16.79 10.90
CA ASN A 79 -4.94 -16.28 11.88
C ASN A 79 -4.33 -16.27 13.29
N GLN A 80 -3.64 -17.34 13.68
CA GLN A 80 -2.96 -17.41 14.97
C GLN A 80 -1.87 -16.33 15.06
N PHE A 81 -1.10 -16.11 13.99
CA PHE A 81 -0.13 -15.01 13.95
C PHE A 81 -0.79 -13.66 14.23
N ALA A 82 -1.87 -13.34 13.52
CA ALA A 82 -2.59 -12.09 13.72
C ALA A 82 -3.16 -11.96 15.15
N GLU A 83 -3.75 -13.03 15.66
CA GLU A 83 -4.37 -13.10 16.99
C GLU A 83 -3.35 -13.02 18.14
N THR A 84 -2.13 -13.51 17.92
CA THR A 84 -1.07 -13.45 18.92
C THR A 84 -0.40 -12.08 18.96
N TYR A 85 0.01 -11.58 17.80
CA TYR A 85 0.93 -10.43 17.73
C TYR A 85 0.25 -9.08 17.55
N PHE A 86 -0.98 -9.03 17.03
CA PHE A 86 -1.62 -7.77 16.65
C PHE A 86 -2.98 -7.55 17.27
N THR A 87 -3.90 -8.50 17.18
CA THR A 87 -5.29 -8.24 17.54
C THR A 87 -5.51 -7.84 18.99
N PRO A 88 -4.74 -8.30 19.99
CA PRO A 88 -4.91 -7.85 21.37
C PRO A 88 -4.54 -6.37 21.60
N TYR A 89 -3.79 -5.78 20.67
CA TYR A 89 -3.21 -4.44 20.80
C TYR A 89 -3.77 -3.43 19.79
N LEU A 90 -4.78 -3.83 19.02
CA LEU A 90 -5.42 -3.01 18.00
C LEU A 90 -6.88 -2.74 18.36
N ASP A 91 -7.36 -1.53 18.08
CA ASP A 91 -8.77 -1.19 18.19
C ASP A 91 -9.53 -1.71 16.95
N ILE A 92 -10.13 -2.90 17.11
CA ILE A 92 -10.73 -3.67 16.02
C ILE A 92 -12.25 -3.48 16.03
N ASN A 93 -12.77 -3.04 14.89
CA ASN A 93 -14.20 -2.96 14.65
C ASN A 93 -14.79 -4.28 14.14
N THR A 94 -14.08 -5.00 13.25
CA THR A 94 -14.60 -6.21 12.62
C THR A 94 -13.50 -7.21 12.31
N TYR A 95 -13.76 -8.48 12.61
CA TYR A 95 -12.93 -9.60 12.15
C TYR A 95 -13.50 -10.16 10.86
N CYS A 96 -12.65 -10.32 9.84
CA CYS A 96 -13.03 -10.84 8.55
C CYS A 96 -12.69 -12.34 8.48
N LYS A 97 -13.70 -13.18 8.25
CA LYS A 97 -13.45 -14.61 8.07
C LYS A 97 -12.64 -14.87 6.81
N LEU A 98 -11.75 -15.85 6.86
CA LEU A 98 -11.00 -16.32 5.70
C LEU A 98 -11.96 -16.62 4.53
N GLY A 99 -11.69 -16.02 3.38
CA GLY A 99 -12.52 -16.16 2.19
C GLY A 99 -13.84 -15.35 2.18
N SER A 100 -14.19 -14.67 3.27
CA SER A 100 -15.33 -13.75 3.31
C SER A 100 -14.86 -12.34 2.97
N GLN A 101 -15.49 -11.75 1.95
CA GLN A 101 -15.21 -10.37 1.53
C GLN A 101 -16.24 -9.37 2.05
N THR A 102 -17.27 -9.85 2.75
CA THR A 102 -18.37 -9.02 3.21
C THR A 102 -17.90 -8.10 4.34
N GLY A 103 -17.90 -6.81 4.08
CA GLY A 103 -17.49 -5.78 5.05
C GLY A 103 -15.98 -5.53 5.14
N CYS A 104 -15.16 -6.35 4.50
CA CYS A 104 -13.71 -6.27 4.53
C CYS A 104 -13.14 -5.82 3.18
N TRP A 105 -12.51 -6.71 2.44
CA TRP A 105 -11.94 -6.37 1.14
C TRP A 105 -12.86 -6.82 0.01
N LYS A 106 -13.04 -5.98 -1.01
CA LYS A 106 -13.75 -6.35 -2.24
C LYS A 106 -12.80 -7.12 -3.17
N SER A 107 -13.35 -7.85 -4.13
CA SER A 107 -12.56 -8.51 -5.17
C SER A 107 -12.46 -7.62 -6.44
N PRO A 108 -11.26 -7.36 -6.98
CA PRO A 108 -9.95 -7.68 -6.41
C PRO A 108 -9.71 -6.91 -5.13
N GLN A 109 -8.90 -7.46 -4.21
CA GLN A 109 -8.60 -6.82 -2.92
C GLN A 109 -7.88 -5.49 -3.13
N TYR A 110 -6.93 -5.47 -4.06
CA TYR A 110 -6.24 -4.26 -4.51
C TYR A 110 -5.69 -4.46 -5.93
N LYS A 111 -5.24 -3.38 -6.53
CA LYS A 111 -4.49 -3.38 -7.78
C LYS A 111 -3.04 -2.97 -7.51
N ASP A 112 -2.12 -3.57 -8.23
CA ASP A 112 -0.73 -3.12 -8.25
C ASP A 112 -0.56 -1.85 -9.11
N LEU A 113 0.64 -1.30 -9.18
CA LEU A 113 0.92 -0.12 -10.00
C LEU A 113 0.75 -0.37 -11.51
N LYS A 114 0.80 -1.62 -11.97
CA LYS A 114 0.48 -2.02 -13.37
C LYS A 114 -1.03 -2.15 -13.61
N ASN A 115 -1.87 -1.87 -12.60
CA ASN A 115 -3.31 -2.09 -12.59
C ASN A 115 -3.73 -3.58 -12.66
N LYS A 116 -2.81 -4.51 -12.40
CA LYS A 116 -3.13 -5.93 -12.26
C LYS A 116 -3.86 -6.13 -10.93
N GLY A 117 -5.03 -6.74 -10.98
CA GLY A 117 -5.79 -7.08 -9.77
C GLY A 117 -5.10 -8.17 -8.96
N GLN A 118 -5.03 -7.98 -7.65
CA GLN A 118 -4.50 -8.96 -6.72
C GLN A 118 -5.67 -9.66 -6.02
N TYR A 119 -5.65 -10.99 -6.07
CA TYR A 119 -6.68 -11.86 -5.52
C TYR A 119 -6.01 -12.80 -4.53
N ASN A 120 -5.95 -12.40 -3.28
CA ASN A 120 -5.36 -13.26 -2.27
C ASN A 120 -6.44 -13.97 -1.48
N LYS A 121 -6.65 -15.25 -1.78
CA LYS A 121 -7.68 -16.09 -1.14
C LYS A 121 -7.38 -16.44 0.32
N SER A 122 -6.16 -16.26 0.77
CA SER A 122 -5.68 -16.67 2.11
C SER A 122 -5.43 -15.50 3.06
N LEU A 123 -5.92 -14.31 2.77
CA LEU A 123 -5.84 -13.19 3.69
C LEU A 123 -6.77 -13.39 4.88
N TYR A 124 -6.18 -13.52 6.07
CA TYR A 124 -6.89 -13.20 7.30
C TYR A 124 -6.88 -11.68 7.46
N SER A 125 -8.02 -11.05 7.68
CA SER A 125 -8.08 -9.59 7.74
C SER A 125 -8.95 -9.08 8.87
N ILE A 126 -8.67 -7.85 9.29
CA ILE A 126 -9.39 -7.11 10.33
C ILE A 126 -9.68 -5.69 9.83
N VAL A 127 -10.77 -5.13 10.28
CA VAL A 127 -11.11 -3.72 10.09
C VAL A 127 -10.89 -2.99 11.40
N LEU A 128 -10.08 -1.94 11.39
CA LEU A 128 -9.83 -1.11 12.55
C LEU A 128 -11.00 -0.12 12.78
N ALA A 129 -11.08 0.47 13.98
CA ALA A 129 -12.07 1.49 14.32
C ALA A 129 -12.01 2.71 13.40
N ASN A 130 -10.82 3.08 12.89
CA ASN A 130 -10.62 4.14 11.90
C ASN A 130 -11.01 3.73 10.46
N LYS A 131 -11.60 2.54 10.27
CA LYS A 131 -12.01 1.94 8.99
C LYS A 131 -10.89 1.47 8.06
N SER A 132 -9.62 1.59 8.44
CA SER A 132 -8.54 0.94 7.71
C SER A 132 -8.69 -0.58 7.77
N VAL A 133 -8.28 -1.27 6.71
CA VAL A 133 -8.28 -2.74 6.66
C VAL A 133 -6.85 -3.24 6.71
N ILE A 134 -6.58 -4.19 7.58
CA ILE A 134 -5.30 -4.89 7.67
C ILE A 134 -5.52 -6.34 7.26
N GLY A 135 -4.78 -6.79 6.26
CA GLY A 135 -4.73 -8.17 5.81
C GLY A 135 -3.38 -8.80 6.13
N PHE A 136 -3.41 -10.01 6.64
CA PHE A 136 -2.23 -10.81 6.93
C PHE A 136 -2.08 -11.89 5.88
N HIS A 137 -0.92 -11.99 5.28
CA HIS A 137 -0.61 -12.95 4.24
C HIS A 137 0.69 -13.69 4.57
N LYS A 138 0.69 -15.00 4.33
CA LYS A 138 1.86 -15.84 4.42
C LYS A 138 2.07 -16.54 3.08
N ASN A 139 3.25 -16.38 2.51
CA ASN A 139 3.60 -17.08 1.27
C ASN A 139 3.98 -18.54 1.51
N LYS A 140 4.34 -19.26 0.46
CA LYS A 140 4.71 -20.69 0.55
C LYS A 140 5.99 -20.95 1.33
N GLU A 141 6.91 -19.98 1.32
CA GLU A 141 8.17 -20.00 2.05
C GLU A 141 8.00 -19.61 3.53
N GLY A 142 6.79 -19.30 3.97
CA GLY A 142 6.49 -18.92 5.34
C GLY A 142 6.71 -17.44 5.64
N LEU A 143 7.02 -16.61 4.62
CA LEU A 143 7.23 -15.18 4.80
C LEU A 143 5.91 -14.48 5.11
N MET A 144 5.92 -13.68 6.16
CA MET A 144 4.74 -13.00 6.68
C MET A 144 4.67 -11.55 6.20
N THR A 145 3.60 -11.21 5.48
CA THR A 145 3.35 -9.87 4.97
C THR A 145 2.06 -9.31 5.56
N ILE A 146 2.07 -8.03 5.88
CA ILE A 146 0.89 -7.28 6.31
C ILE A 146 0.55 -6.30 5.19
N ILE A 147 -0.67 -6.36 4.70
CA ILE A 147 -1.18 -5.50 3.63
C ILE A 147 -2.22 -4.59 4.26
N MET A 148 -1.97 -3.30 4.19
CA MET A 148 -2.77 -2.28 4.85
C MET A 148 -3.46 -1.38 3.84
N ASP A 149 -4.77 -1.33 3.90
CA ASP A 149 -5.62 -0.41 3.16
C ASP A 149 -6.05 0.74 4.08
N ILE A 150 -5.55 1.94 3.82
CA ILE A 150 -5.74 3.10 4.69
C ILE A 150 -7.12 3.75 4.59
N ASN A 151 -7.86 3.48 3.52
CA ASN A 151 -9.19 4.03 3.29
C ASN A 151 -10.30 2.97 3.30
N GLY A 152 -9.95 1.73 3.60
CA GLY A 152 -10.85 0.60 3.70
C GLY A 152 -11.53 0.25 2.37
N SER A 153 -12.80 -0.12 2.42
CA SER A 153 -13.55 -0.56 1.23
C SER A 153 -13.94 0.57 0.26
N VAL A 154 -13.40 1.79 0.43
CA VAL A 154 -13.79 2.96 -0.36
C VAL A 154 -12.90 3.11 -1.60
N GLY A 155 -13.52 3.06 -2.78
CA GLY A 155 -12.82 3.31 -4.04
C GLY A 155 -12.09 2.11 -4.61
N VAL A 156 -11.08 2.38 -5.45
CA VAL A 156 -10.22 1.37 -6.06
C VAL A 156 -8.90 1.34 -5.29
N ASN A 157 -8.71 0.28 -4.51
CA ASN A 157 -7.50 0.07 -3.73
C ASN A 157 -6.30 -0.16 -4.65
N LYS A 158 -5.22 0.58 -4.42
CA LYS A 158 -4.03 0.51 -5.25
C LYS A 158 -2.75 0.59 -4.42
N LEU A 159 -1.81 -0.32 -4.69
CA LEU A 159 -0.49 -0.29 -4.05
C LEU A 159 0.20 1.05 -4.24
N GLY A 160 0.82 1.55 -3.19
CA GLY A 160 1.53 2.83 -3.18
C GLY A 160 0.63 4.06 -3.19
N ARG A 161 -0.70 3.92 -3.20
CA ARG A 161 -1.62 5.05 -3.11
C ARG A 161 -2.49 5.01 -1.86
N ASP A 162 -3.23 3.96 -1.68
CA ASP A 162 -4.13 3.69 -0.56
C ASP A 162 -3.89 2.31 0.07
N VAL A 163 -3.10 1.46 -0.58
CA VAL A 163 -2.66 0.18 -0.05
C VAL A 163 -1.14 0.16 0.09
N PHE A 164 -0.67 -0.24 1.26
CA PHE A 164 0.74 -0.32 1.63
C PHE A 164 1.07 -1.69 2.20
N VAL A 165 2.33 -2.08 2.07
CA VAL A 165 2.82 -3.39 2.48
C VAL A 165 3.84 -3.23 3.58
N PHE A 166 3.80 -4.16 4.52
CA PHE A 166 4.82 -4.38 5.54
C PHE A 166 5.27 -5.82 5.49
N TYR A 167 6.49 -6.06 5.86
CA TYR A 167 7.06 -7.39 5.96
C TYR A 167 7.52 -7.65 7.39
N VAL A 168 7.25 -8.86 7.91
CA VAL A 168 7.74 -9.27 9.23
C VAL A 168 8.95 -10.16 9.01
N TYR A 169 10.13 -9.65 9.33
CA TYR A 169 11.39 -10.37 9.16
C TYR A 169 11.80 -11.10 10.43
N ASN A 170 12.24 -12.35 10.27
CA ASN A 170 12.76 -13.20 11.33
C ASN A 170 14.22 -13.55 11.00
N ASN A 171 15.18 -12.96 11.71
CA ASN A 171 16.60 -13.20 11.48
C ASN A 171 17.11 -14.53 12.08
N GLU A 172 16.38 -15.14 13.01
CA GLU A 172 16.69 -16.48 13.53
C GLU A 172 16.33 -17.59 12.53
N ASN A 173 15.33 -17.31 11.68
CA ASN A 173 14.91 -18.18 10.59
C ASN A 173 14.78 -17.38 9.30
N PRO A 174 15.90 -16.86 8.76
CA PRO A 174 15.86 -16.08 7.51
C PRO A 174 15.34 -16.94 6.35
N PRO A 175 14.74 -16.34 5.34
CA PRO A 175 14.31 -17.05 4.15
C PRO A 175 15.51 -17.82 3.54
N LYS A 176 15.34 -19.11 3.24
CA LYS A 176 16.38 -19.91 2.59
C LYS A 176 16.26 -19.86 1.06
N ILE A 177 16.02 -18.67 0.52
CA ILE A 177 15.78 -18.46 -0.92
C ILE A 177 17.09 -18.17 -1.65
N CYS A 178 18.02 -17.47 -0.98
CA CYS A 178 19.31 -17.08 -1.51
C CYS A 178 20.47 -17.55 -0.60
N ASP A 179 21.72 -17.27 -1.01
CA ASP A 179 22.92 -17.59 -0.22
C ASP A 179 22.88 -16.86 1.15
N GLU A 180 23.24 -17.59 2.20
CA GLU A 180 23.26 -17.10 3.58
C GLU A 180 24.15 -15.86 3.75
N LYS A 181 25.18 -15.68 2.93
CA LYS A 181 26.06 -14.52 2.96
C LYS A 181 25.32 -13.21 2.68
N ILE A 182 24.30 -13.26 1.83
CA ILE A 182 23.48 -12.09 1.46
C ILE A 182 22.75 -11.56 2.70
N TYR A 183 22.16 -12.43 3.51
CA TYR A 183 21.43 -12.00 4.72
C TYR A 183 22.35 -11.39 5.78
N LYS A 184 23.59 -11.87 5.88
CA LYS A 184 24.59 -11.34 6.81
C LYS A 184 25.09 -9.96 6.42
N GLU A 185 25.12 -9.66 5.13
CA GLU A 185 25.58 -8.37 4.60
C GLU A 185 24.66 -7.21 5.02
N PHE A 186 23.36 -7.42 5.06
CA PHE A 186 22.37 -6.37 5.36
C PHE A 186 22.16 -6.10 6.85
N HIS A 187 22.64 -6.95 7.75
CA HIS A 187 22.44 -6.80 9.22
C HIS A 187 20.98 -6.50 9.61
N ILE A 188 20.02 -7.23 9.01
CA ILE A 188 18.59 -6.98 9.14
C ILE A 188 18.14 -7.30 10.57
N GLN A 189 17.42 -6.38 11.19
CA GLN A 189 16.82 -6.59 12.51
C GLN A 189 15.53 -7.39 12.41
N ASN A 190 15.15 -8.04 13.51
CA ASN A 190 13.84 -8.67 13.62
C ASN A 190 12.71 -7.63 13.62
N GLY A 191 11.55 -8.05 13.17
CA GLY A 191 10.33 -7.29 13.36
C GLY A 191 9.70 -6.74 12.09
N LEU A 192 9.00 -5.63 12.23
CA LEU A 192 8.17 -5.03 11.19
C LEU A 192 8.99 -4.07 10.32
N HIS A 193 9.07 -4.37 9.04
CA HIS A 193 9.74 -3.59 8.01
C HIS A 193 8.76 -2.93 7.05
N LEU A 194 9.10 -1.74 6.55
CA LEU A 194 8.31 -1.02 5.55
C LEU A 194 8.52 -1.59 4.15
N GLY A 195 7.43 -1.73 3.41
CA GLY A 195 7.43 -2.36 2.10
C GLY A 195 7.32 -3.88 2.20
N GLY A 196 7.42 -4.54 1.05
CA GLY A 196 7.52 -6.00 0.98
C GLY A 196 8.97 -6.46 1.15
N TYR A 197 9.33 -7.44 0.35
CA TYR A 197 10.66 -8.03 0.30
C TYR A 197 11.09 -8.25 -1.16
N ASP A 198 12.40 -8.38 -1.36
CA ASP A 198 12.98 -8.73 -2.66
C ASP A 198 12.87 -10.23 -2.97
N LYS A 199 13.45 -10.68 -4.07
CA LYS A 199 13.46 -12.11 -4.46
C LYS A 199 14.15 -13.02 -3.47
N CYS A 200 15.02 -12.49 -2.62
CA CYS A 200 15.72 -13.24 -1.59
C CYS A 200 14.99 -13.19 -0.23
N GLY A 201 13.88 -12.45 -0.12
CA GLY A 201 13.18 -12.24 1.14
C GLY A 201 13.82 -11.16 2.01
N ILE A 202 14.63 -10.28 1.42
CA ILE A 202 15.25 -9.15 2.12
C ILE A 202 14.27 -7.99 2.13
N PRO A 203 14.00 -7.36 3.30
CA PRO A 203 13.07 -6.23 3.40
C PRO A 203 13.43 -5.07 2.49
N HIS A 204 12.45 -4.45 1.86
CA HIS A 204 12.67 -3.32 0.95
C HIS A 204 13.28 -2.08 1.63
N ASP A 205 13.02 -1.85 2.91
CA ASP A 205 13.47 -0.65 3.62
C ASP A 205 14.97 -0.62 3.93
N VAL A 206 15.69 -1.74 3.73
CA VAL A 206 17.16 -1.75 3.82
C VAL A 206 17.84 -1.20 2.56
N TYR A 207 17.11 -1.12 1.44
CA TYR A 207 17.63 -0.65 0.16
C TYR A 207 17.62 0.87 0.03
N ASP A 208 18.43 1.37 -0.90
CA ASP A 208 18.51 2.79 -1.18
C ASP A 208 17.33 3.30 -2.01
N TYR A 209 17.09 4.61 -1.97
CA TYR A 209 16.07 5.29 -2.75
C TYR A 209 16.10 4.90 -4.25
N LYS A 210 17.29 4.80 -4.85
CA LYS A 210 17.47 4.49 -6.27
C LYS A 210 16.95 3.09 -6.62
N ASP A 211 17.17 2.11 -5.76
CA ASP A 211 16.68 0.75 -5.94
C ASP A 211 15.16 0.73 -5.84
N LEU A 212 14.61 1.39 -4.83
CA LEU A 212 13.17 1.42 -4.57
C LEU A 212 12.34 2.05 -5.70
N ILE A 213 12.93 2.88 -6.57
CA ILE A 213 12.28 3.44 -7.77
C ILE A 213 12.69 2.76 -9.07
N SER A 214 13.65 1.84 -9.05
CA SER A 214 14.18 1.17 -10.25
C SER A 214 13.14 0.24 -10.87
N LYS A 215 13.02 0.26 -12.19
CA LYS A 215 12.18 -0.69 -12.93
C LYS A 215 12.70 -2.12 -12.86
N ASP A 216 13.99 -2.31 -12.66
CA ASP A 216 14.67 -3.60 -12.65
C ASP A 216 14.72 -4.22 -11.24
N PHE A 217 14.31 -3.47 -10.22
CA PHE A 217 14.22 -3.95 -8.85
C PHE A 217 12.86 -4.62 -8.59
N TYR A 218 12.89 -5.74 -7.86
CA TYR A 218 11.71 -6.56 -7.61
C TYR A 218 10.68 -5.82 -6.76
N GLU A 219 9.42 -5.77 -7.24
CA GLU A 219 8.28 -5.12 -6.59
C GLU A 219 8.50 -3.65 -6.18
N SER A 220 9.46 -2.97 -6.81
CA SER A 220 9.78 -1.57 -6.54
C SER A 220 8.55 -0.65 -6.64
N CYS A 221 8.68 0.56 -6.14
CA CYS A 221 7.68 1.62 -6.29
C CYS A 221 7.71 2.22 -7.71
N ASN A 222 7.56 1.36 -8.72
CA ASN A 222 7.62 1.70 -10.14
C ASN A 222 6.56 0.91 -10.91
N LYS A 223 5.86 1.59 -11.83
CA LYS A 223 4.84 0.95 -12.70
C LYS A 223 5.42 -0.14 -13.63
N LYS A 224 6.73 -0.17 -13.83
CA LYS A 224 7.43 -1.14 -14.67
C LYS A 224 8.25 -2.15 -13.85
N ALA A 225 8.12 -2.15 -12.52
CA ALA A 225 8.87 -3.03 -11.62
C ALA A 225 8.79 -4.50 -12.02
N VAL A 226 9.85 -5.25 -11.79
CA VAL A 226 9.84 -6.72 -11.91
C VAL A 226 8.90 -7.29 -10.84
N THR A 227 8.03 -8.21 -11.25
CA THR A 227 7.10 -8.92 -10.34
C THR A 227 6.91 -10.33 -10.84
N ASP A 228 6.54 -11.25 -9.97
CA ASP A 228 6.10 -12.61 -10.33
C ASP A 228 4.65 -12.86 -9.85
N GLU A 229 4.20 -14.09 -9.98
CA GLU A 229 2.84 -14.50 -9.59
C GLU A 229 2.68 -14.75 -8.09
N PHE A 230 3.78 -14.87 -7.35
CA PHE A 230 3.80 -15.17 -5.92
C PHE A 230 3.96 -13.92 -5.07
N GLY A 231 4.43 -12.83 -5.67
CA GLY A 231 4.67 -11.57 -4.99
C GLY A 231 3.41 -10.76 -4.73
N VAL A 232 3.58 -9.70 -3.96
CA VAL A 232 2.50 -8.75 -3.60
C VAL A 232 2.12 -7.86 -4.79
N GLY A 233 3.08 -7.57 -5.66
CA GLY A 233 2.88 -6.78 -6.87
C GLY A 233 3.73 -5.51 -6.95
N SER A 234 3.82 -4.91 -8.14
CA SER A 234 4.55 -3.65 -8.33
C SER A 234 3.98 -2.55 -7.44
N GLY A 235 4.85 -1.89 -6.67
CA GLY A 235 4.48 -0.89 -5.68
C GLY A 235 4.50 -1.38 -4.23
N ALA A 236 4.85 -2.64 -3.96
CA ALA A 236 5.05 -3.12 -2.59
C ALA A 236 6.10 -2.29 -1.85
N ALA A 237 7.19 -1.88 -2.52
CA ALA A 237 8.24 -1.05 -1.95
C ALA A 237 7.83 0.43 -1.71
N CYS A 238 6.63 0.86 -2.08
CA CYS A 238 6.24 2.27 -1.95
C CYS A 238 6.21 2.77 -0.49
N ALA A 239 5.91 1.89 0.47
CA ALA A 239 5.99 2.25 1.89
C ALA A 239 7.44 2.57 2.32
N ALA A 240 8.41 1.74 1.90
CA ALA A 240 9.82 1.97 2.14
C ALA A 240 10.31 3.26 1.46
N LEU A 241 9.88 3.51 0.22
CA LEU A 241 10.21 4.73 -0.50
C LEU A 241 9.71 5.99 0.21
N LEU A 242 8.48 5.98 0.73
CA LEU A 242 7.93 7.11 1.51
C LEU A 242 8.79 7.41 2.74
N ASN A 243 9.23 6.39 3.45
CA ASN A 243 10.12 6.57 4.60
C ASN A 243 11.47 7.18 4.20
N LYS A 244 12.08 6.69 3.11
CA LYS A 244 13.35 7.23 2.56
C LYS A 244 13.23 8.67 2.01
N SER A 245 12.01 9.11 1.71
CA SER A 245 11.68 10.44 1.17
C SER A 245 11.13 11.39 2.24
N ASP A 246 11.39 11.14 3.52
CA ASP A 246 10.83 11.92 4.63
C ASP A 246 9.29 12.09 4.54
N TRP A 247 8.61 11.02 4.15
CA TRP A 247 7.16 10.98 3.98
C TRP A 247 6.63 11.93 2.90
N MET A 248 7.41 12.14 1.84
CA MET A 248 6.99 12.97 0.71
C MET A 248 6.79 12.14 -0.56
N MET A 249 5.68 12.38 -1.23
CA MET A 249 5.45 11.88 -2.60
C MET A 249 6.04 12.87 -3.61
N ASP A 250 7.31 12.69 -3.91
CA ASP A 250 8.03 13.50 -4.88
C ASP A 250 7.57 13.24 -6.34
N LYS A 251 8.27 13.84 -7.32
CA LYS A 251 7.96 13.69 -8.75
C LYS A 251 8.13 12.26 -9.29
N ASN A 252 8.93 11.42 -8.63
CA ASN A 252 9.20 10.05 -9.05
C ASN A 252 8.19 9.07 -8.41
N TYR A 253 7.43 9.51 -7.42
CA TYR A 253 6.43 8.68 -6.76
C TYR A 253 5.24 8.41 -7.71
N PRO A 254 4.84 7.17 -7.97
CA PRO A 254 3.86 6.78 -8.99
C PRO A 254 2.40 6.94 -8.51
N TRP A 255 2.03 8.14 -8.13
CA TRP A 255 0.67 8.48 -7.66
C TRP A 255 -0.40 8.29 -8.73
#